data_e7b0e972d7001fe4406af7110090d2fe
#
_entry.id   e7b0e972d7001fe4406af7110090d2fe
#
_cell.length_a   1.000
_cell.length_b   1.000
_cell.length_c   1.000
_cell.angle_alpha   90.00
_cell.angle_beta   90.00
_cell.angle_gamma   90.00
#
_symmetry.space_group_name_H-M   'P 1'
#
loop_
_entity.id
_entity.type
_entity.pdbx_description
1 polymer ?
#
loop_
_entity_poly.entity_id
_entity_poly.type
_entity_poly.pdbx_seq_one_letter_code
_entity_poly.pdbx_strand_id
1 'polypeptide(L)'
;MVTNGQIAAGVTVPDTKLARDATELVRDNTTDLIYNHSRRVFWFGSLQGQNRGLSFDPELLYIGAMFHDLGLNEQFRRSGRRFEVESAGEARRFLQGHNVPEDSIRRVWTAVALHTTPGVPEFMEPEVALVTAGVEYDVLGIGYHDVSDADRAEITALHPRPDFKRRILQAFTEGNVPKPETTFGNVNADVLARFVPGFRRANFVDIIENSDWPE
;
A
#
# COMPACT_ATOMS: atom_id res chain seq x y z
N MET A 1 13.77 10.71 16.04
CA MET A 1 12.44 10.96 16.63
C MET A 1 11.43 11.01 15.51
N VAL A 2 10.31 10.28 15.63
CA VAL A 2 9.21 10.38 14.67
C VAL A 2 8.42 11.61 15.06
N THR A 3 8.34 12.56 14.17
CA THR A 3 7.55 13.76 14.36
C THR A 3 6.26 13.62 13.56
N ASN A 4 5.19 13.16 14.22
CA ASN A 4 3.85 13.50 13.77
C ASN A 4 3.70 15.03 13.87
N GLY A 5 2.85 15.61 13.03
CA GLY A 5 2.85 17.07 12.85
C GLY A 5 3.89 17.58 11.86
N GLN A 6 4.71 16.68 11.25
CA GLN A 6 5.66 17.03 10.22
C GLN A 6 4.94 17.56 8.98
N ILE A 7 5.45 18.66 8.42
CA ILE A 7 4.89 19.30 7.23
C ILE A 7 5.88 19.11 6.08
N ALA A 8 5.39 18.73 4.92
CA ALA A 8 6.12 18.78 3.66
C ALA A 8 5.16 19.09 2.52
N ALA A 9 5.60 19.86 1.55
CA ALA A 9 4.80 20.24 0.38
C ALA A 9 3.39 20.77 0.74
N GLY A 10 3.28 21.50 1.86
CA GLY A 10 2.00 22.03 2.35
C GLY A 10 1.05 21.00 2.98
N VAL A 11 1.45 19.72 3.07
CA VAL A 11 0.66 18.67 3.72
C VAL A 11 1.22 18.39 5.12
N THR A 12 0.31 18.31 6.11
CA THR A 12 0.66 18.00 7.50
C THR A 12 0.31 16.56 7.84
N VAL A 13 1.26 15.82 8.40
CA VAL A 13 1.01 14.49 8.97
C VAL A 13 0.12 14.62 10.20
N PRO A 14 -0.97 13.84 10.33
CA PRO A 14 -1.80 13.85 11.52
C PRO A 14 -0.99 13.60 12.80
N ASP A 15 -1.23 14.41 13.84
CA ASP A 15 -0.56 14.31 15.15
C ASP A 15 -1.53 13.88 16.25
N THR A 16 -2.37 12.92 15.97
CA THR A 16 -3.25 12.27 16.94
C THR A 16 -2.55 11.09 17.62
N LYS A 17 -3.12 10.60 18.70
CA LYS A 17 -2.62 9.36 19.33
C LYS A 17 -2.67 8.19 18.35
N LEU A 18 -3.77 8.06 17.58
CA LEU A 18 -3.96 7.02 16.58
C LEU A 18 -2.83 7.04 15.53
N ALA A 19 -2.55 8.21 14.96
CA ALA A 19 -1.51 8.36 13.94
C ALA A 19 -0.09 8.11 14.50
N ARG A 20 0.19 8.51 15.75
CA ARG A 20 1.48 8.23 16.41
C ARG A 20 1.67 6.73 16.65
N ASP A 21 0.67 6.08 17.24
CA ASP A 21 0.71 4.64 17.52
C ASP A 21 0.88 3.83 16.23
N ALA A 22 0.20 4.21 15.14
CA ALA A 22 0.35 3.60 13.82
C ALA A 22 1.78 3.77 13.26
N THR A 23 2.33 4.96 13.43
CA THR A 23 3.70 5.28 12.99
C THR A 23 4.73 4.41 13.71
N GLU A 24 4.61 4.27 15.03
CA GLU A 24 5.49 3.43 15.84
C GLU A 24 5.36 1.96 15.45
N LEU A 25 4.11 1.45 15.37
CA LEU A 25 3.86 0.06 14.99
C LEU A 25 4.51 -0.29 13.64
N VAL A 26 4.27 0.53 12.62
CA VAL A 26 4.80 0.25 11.28
C VAL A 26 6.32 0.37 11.24
N ARG A 27 6.89 1.38 11.91
CA ARG A 27 8.34 1.53 11.98
C ARG A 27 9.01 0.34 12.66
N ASP A 28 8.48 -0.13 13.78
CA ASP A 28 9.06 -1.20 14.58
C ASP A 28 8.92 -2.57 13.90
N ASN A 29 7.96 -2.71 12.98
CA ASN A 29 7.66 -3.97 12.33
C ASN A 29 7.99 -4.01 10.83
N THR A 30 8.58 -2.97 10.25
CA THR A 30 8.95 -2.95 8.83
C THR A 30 10.39 -2.51 8.62
N THR A 31 10.88 -2.70 7.40
CA THR A 31 12.19 -2.16 6.99
C THR A 31 12.09 -0.66 6.72
N ASP A 32 13.24 0.04 6.75
CA ASP A 32 13.31 1.45 6.34
C ASP A 32 12.75 1.68 4.93
N LEU A 33 12.88 0.70 4.03
CA LEU A 33 12.31 0.76 2.69
C LEU A 33 10.79 0.91 2.74
N ILE A 34 10.11 0.00 3.43
CA ILE A 34 8.64 -0.03 3.54
C ILE A 34 8.16 1.19 4.34
N TYR A 35 8.79 1.48 5.47
CA TYR A 35 8.44 2.66 6.28
C TYR A 35 8.51 3.95 5.46
N ASN A 36 9.64 4.22 4.78
CA ASN A 36 9.78 5.44 3.99
C ASN A 36 8.84 5.47 2.79
N HIS A 37 8.56 4.32 2.16
CA HIS A 37 7.56 4.19 1.11
C HIS A 37 6.16 4.56 1.62
N SER A 38 5.72 3.96 2.72
CA SER A 38 4.42 4.24 3.35
C SER A 38 4.25 5.72 3.68
N ARG A 39 5.30 6.36 4.19
CA ARG A 39 5.30 7.80 4.46
C ARG A 39 5.12 8.61 3.18
N ARG A 40 5.84 8.31 2.10
CA ARG A 40 5.70 9.01 0.82
C ARG A 40 4.33 8.79 0.18
N VAL A 41 3.77 7.59 0.29
CA VAL A 41 2.40 7.27 -0.18
C VAL A 41 1.38 8.22 0.43
N PHE A 42 1.46 8.50 1.72
CA PHE A 42 0.57 9.47 2.36
C PHE A 42 0.70 10.87 1.75
N TRP A 43 1.92 11.39 1.59
CA TRP A 43 2.10 12.73 1.03
C TRP A 43 1.66 12.82 -0.43
N PHE A 44 2.07 11.87 -1.24
CA PHE A 44 1.68 11.86 -2.66
C PHE A 44 0.18 11.63 -2.85
N GLY A 45 -0.44 10.76 -2.06
CA GLY A 45 -1.89 10.59 -2.03
C GLY A 45 -2.62 11.87 -1.63
N SER A 46 -2.14 12.56 -0.59
CA SER A 46 -2.71 13.84 -0.15
C SER A 46 -2.61 14.92 -1.22
N LEU A 47 -1.47 15.06 -1.88
CA LEU A 47 -1.28 16.02 -2.98
C LEU A 47 -2.17 15.69 -4.17
N GLN A 48 -2.31 14.40 -4.53
CA GLN A 48 -3.25 13.96 -5.56
C GLN A 48 -4.70 14.30 -5.19
N GLY A 49 -5.07 14.14 -3.92
CA GLY A 49 -6.40 14.50 -3.43
C GLY A 49 -6.66 16.01 -3.54
N GLN A 50 -5.70 16.84 -3.13
CA GLN A 50 -5.79 18.29 -3.26
C GLN A 50 -5.90 18.73 -4.73
N ASN A 51 -5.07 18.19 -5.60
CA ASN A 51 -5.08 18.51 -7.04
C ASN A 51 -6.40 18.12 -7.72
N ARG A 52 -7.06 17.08 -7.25
CA ARG A 52 -8.36 16.61 -7.76
C ARG A 52 -9.55 17.29 -7.05
N GLY A 53 -9.32 18.15 -6.05
CA GLY A 53 -10.36 18.81 -5.27
C GLY A 53 -11.21 17.85 -4.43
N LEU A 54 -10.64 16.70 -4.03
CA LEU A 54 -11.33 15.71 -3.22
C LEU A 54 -11.33 16.10 -1.74
N SER A 55 -12.47 15.90 -1.08
CA SER A 55 -12.57 15.96 0.38
C SER A 55 -12.31 14.56 0.94
N PHE A 56 -11.32 14.41 1.81
CA PHE A 56 -10.94 13.15 2.43
C PHE A 56 -10.54 13.33 3.89
N ASP A 57 -10.60 12.26 4.66
CA ASP A 57 -10.10 12.23 6.03
C ASP A 57 -8.57 11.96 6.00
N PRO A 58 -7.72 12.94 6.39
CA PRO A 58 -6.27 12.77 6.33
C PRO A 58 -5.75 11.72 7.31
N GLU A 59 -6.46 11.46 8.41
CA GLU A 59 -6.05 10.42 9.35
C GLU A 59 -6.30 9.02 8.79
N LEU A 60 -7.47 8.79 8.19
CA LEU A 60 -7.78 7.51 7.54
C LEU A 60 -6.85 7.26 6.35
N LEU A 61 -6.58 8.29 5.54
CA LEU A 61 -5.59 8.20 4.46
C LEU A 61 -4.20 7.84 5.00
N TYR A 62 -3.79 8.48 6.12
CA TYR A 62 -2.51 8.19 6.76
C TYR A 62 -2.42 6.75 7.24
N ILE A 63 -3.44 6.25 7.94
CA ILE A 63 -3.46 4.87 8.40
C ILE A 63 -3.42 3.88 7.22
N GLY A 64 -4.22 4.12 6.18
CA GLY A 64 -4.19 3.31 4.96
C GLY A 64 -2.80 3.27 4.33
N ALA A 65 -2.16 4.43 4.17
CA ALA A 65 -0.81 4.55 3.63
C ALA A 65 0.25 3.85 4.52
N MET A 66 0.13 3.96 5.85
CA MET A 66 1.10 3.32 6.74
C MET A 66 1.02 1.79 6.71
N PHE A 67 -0.18 1.22 6.62
CA PHE A 67 -0.39 -0.21 6.75
C PHE A 67 -0.34 -1.00 5.43
N HIS A 68 -0.40 -0.35 4.26
CA HIS A 68 -0.67 -1.03 2.99
C HIS A 68 0.30 -2.18 2.65
N ASP A 69 1.56 -2.06 2.98
CA ASP A 69 2.62 -3.05 2.68
C ASP A 69 3.07 -3.88 3.91
N LEU A 70 2.40 -3.74 5.07
CA LEU A 70 2.79 -4.44 6.30
C LEU A 70 2.78 -5.97 6.12
N GLY A 71 1.89 -6.50 5.29
CA GLY A 71 1.76 -7.92 5.00
C GLY A 71 2.92 -8.54 4.20
N LEU A 72 3.87 -7.74 3.71
CA LEU A 72 5.12 -8.23 3.11
C LEU A 72 6.12 -8.75 4.14
N ASN A 73 5.89 -8.49 5.44
CA ASN A 73 6.75 -8.93 6.52
C ASN A 73 6.81 -10.46 6.64
N GLU A 74 7.91 -10.94 7.19
CA GLU A 74 8.20 -12.36 7.34
C GLU A 74 7.09 -13.13 8.09
N GLN A 75 6.49 -12.52 9.10
CA GLN A 75 5.42 -13.14 9.91
C GLN A 75 4.19 -13.56 9.08
N PHE A 76 3.94 -12.92 7.93
CA PHE A 76 2.79 -13.22 7.05
C PHE A 76 3.11 -14.14 5.87
N ARG A 77 4.38 -14.55 5.71
CA ARG A 77 4.82 -15.35 4.54
C ARG A 77 4.16 -16.73 4.46
N ARG A 78 3.65 -17.25 5.58
CA ARG A 78 3.02 -18.59 5.64
C ARG A 78 1.50 -18.55 5.81
N SER A 79 0.87 -17.41 5.63
CA SER A 79 -0.56 -17.23 5.93
C SER A 79 -1.52 -17.84 4.90
N GLY A 80 -1.07 -18.17 3.71
CA GLY A 80 -1.93 -18.61 2.60
C GLY A 80 -2.87 -17.52 2.06
N ARG A 81 -2.67 -16.25 2.46
CA ARG A 81 -3.47 -15.10 2.00
C ARG A 81 -2.59 -14.12 1.25
N ARG A 82 -3.20 -13.34 0.37
CA ARG A 82 -2.55 -12.19 -0.27
C ARG A 82 -1.97 -11.26 0.78
N PHE A 83 -0.79 -10.68 0.52
CA PHE A 83 -0.15 -9.78 1.48
C PHE A 83 -1.02 -8.52 1.74
N GLU A 84 -1.78 -8.06 0.75
CA GLU A 84 -2.70 -6.93 0.88
C GLU A 84 -3.83 -7.25 1.87
N VAL A 85 -4.32 -8.50 1.87
CA VAL A 85 -5.36 -8.95 2.82
C VAL A 85 -4.80 -9.07 4.24
N GLU A 86 -3.54 -9.51 4.38
CA GLU A 86 -2.87 -9.52 5.69
C GLU A 86 -2.64 -8.10 6.21
N SER A 87 -2.14 -7.20 5.37
CA SER A 87 -2.01 -5.77 5.67
C SER A 87 -3.33 -5.17 6.14
N ALA A 88 -4.41 -5.39 5.38
CA ALA A 88 -5.74 -4.90 5.70
C ALA A 88 -6.29 -5.49 7.01
N GLY A 89 -5.99 -6.77 7.27
CA GLY A 89 -6.34 -7.44 8.53
C GLY A 89 -5.64 -6.81 9.74
N GLU A 90 -4.36 -6.46 9.62
CA GLU A 90 -3.61 -5.76 10.67
C GLU A 90 -4.15 -4.35 10.90
N ALA A 91 -4.42 -3.59 9.83
CA ALA A 91 -5.03 -2.27 9.93
C ALA A 91 -6.38 -2.34 10.67
N ARG A 92 -7.22 -3.34 10.36
CA ARG A 92 -8.50 -3.57 11.05
C ARG A 92 -8.29 -3.83 12.54
N ARG A 93 -7.40 -4.76 12.92
CA ARG A 93 -7.12 -5.07 14.34
C ARG A 93 -6.64 -3.84 15.09
N PHE A 94 -5.74 -3.08 14.49
CA PHE A 94 -5.20 -1.85 15.06
C PHE A 94 -6.32 -0.83 15.30
N LEU A 95 -7.16 -0.55 14.31
CA LEU A 95 -8.25 0.42 14.40
C LEU A 95 -9.33 -0.01 15.41
N GLN A 96 -9.67 -1.30 15.46
CA GLN A 96 -10.59 -1.84 16.47
C GLN A 96 -10.05 -1.65 17.89
N GLY A 97 -8.75 -1.86 18.10
CA GLY A 97 -8.08 -1.61 19.37
C GLY A 97 -8.12 -0.14 19.82
N HIS A 98 -8.32 0.78 18.88
CA HIS A 98 -8.48 2.22 19.12
C HIS A 98 -9.94 2.69 19.12
N ASN A 99 -10.91 1.78 19.07
CA ASN A 99 -12.35 2.07 19.05
C ASN A 99 -12.78 3.00 17.88
N VAL A 100 -12.12 2.88 16.74
CA VAL A 100 -12.50 3.61 15.52
C VAL A 100 -13.84 3.05 14.99
N PRO A 101 -14.77 3.89 14.46
CA PRO A 101 -16.03 3.44 13.91
C PRO A 101 -15.86 2.43 12.77
N GLU A 102 -16.74 1.41 12.70
CA GLU A 102 -16.63 0.30 11.74
C GLU A 102 -16.64 0.77 10.28
N ASP A 103 -17.36 1.85 9.95
CA ASP A 103 -17.38 2.42 8.60
C ASP A 103 -16.00 2.96 8.19
N SER A 104 -15.30 3.64 9.11
CA SER A 104 -13.92 4.10 8.91
C SER A 104 -12.95 2.93 8.79
N ILE A 105 -13.12 1.89 9.62
CA ILE A 105 -12.34 0.65 9.55
C ILE A 105 -12.52 -0.02 8.19
N ARG A 106 -13.76 -0.12 7.70
CA ARG A 106 -14.06 -0.69 6.39
C ARG A 106 -13.37 0.08 5.27
N ARG A 107 -13.39 1.41 5.29
CA ARG A 107 -12.71 2.25 4.29
C ARG A 107 -11.20 2.00 4.28
N VAL A 108 -10.55 2.03 5.43
CA VAL A 108 -9.10 1.75 5.52
C VAL A 108 -8.79 0.32 5.09
N TRP A 109 -9.57 -0.66 5.52
CA TRP A 109 -9.39 -2.06 5.09
C TRP A 109 -9.47 -2.17 3.56
N THR A 110 -10.47 -1.54 2.95
CA THR A 110 -10.66 -1.56 1.49
C THR A 110 -9.52 -0.87 0.76
N ALA A 111 -9.07 0.30 1.25
CA ALA A 111 -7.93 1.02 0.70
C ALA A 111 -6.67 0.15 0.68
N VAL A 112 -6.38 -0.52 1.80
CA VAL A 112 -5.22 -1.39 1.93
C VAL A 112 -5.37 -2.66 1.08
N ALA A 113 -6.54 -3.30 1.07
CA ALA A 113 -6.76 -4.54 0.33
C ALA A 113 -6.69 -4.37 -1.19
N LEU A 114 -7.01 -3.18 -1.70
CA LEU A 114 -7.11 -2.92 -3.15
C LEU A 114 -5.95 -2.10 -3.73
N HIS A 115 -4.97 -1.66 -2.94
CA HIS A 115 -3.93 -0.74 -3.40
C HIS A 115 -3.05 -1.26 -4.57
N THR A 116 -3.06 -2.56 -4.81
CA THR A 116 -2.40 -3.21 -5.97
C THR A 116 -3.38 -3.63 -7.07
N THR A 117 -4.63 -3.14 -7.04
CA THR A 117 -5.68 -3.52 -8.01
C THR A 117 -6.01 -2.32 -8.92
N PRO A 118 -5.33 -2.16 -10.05
CA PRO A 118 -5.54 -1.02 -10.95
C PRO A 118 -6.98 -0.94 -11.49
N GLY A 119 -7.48 0.29 -11.70
CA GLY A 119 -8.75 0.53 -12.38
C GLY A 119 -10.00 0.27 -11.53
N VAL A 120 -9.86 0.05 -10.21
CA VAL A 120 -11.00 -0.16 -9.29
C VAL A 120 -11.04 0.91 -8.18
N PRO A 121 -9.96 1.16 -7.41
CA PRO A 121 -10.00 2.07 -6.27
C PRO A 121 -10.35 3.52 -6.63
N GLU A 122 -10.02 3.95 -7.84
CA GLU A 122 -10.27 5.32 -8.31
C GLU A 122 -11.75 5.71 -8.36
N PHE A 123 -12.65 4.71 -8.36
CA PHE A 123 -14.13 4.89 -8.37
C PHE A 123 -14.76 4.69 -6.98
N MET A 124 -13.95 4.55 -5.93
CA MET A 124 -14.41 4.30 -4.57
C MET A 124 -14.28 5.55 -3.69
N GLU A 125 -14.44 5.39 -2.39
CA GLU A 125 -14.31 6.49 -1.42
C GLU A 125 -12.94 7.16 -1.53
N PRO A 126 -12.83 8.46 -1.26
CA PRO A 126 -11.58 9.23 -1.47
C PRO A 126 -10.34 8.59 -0.86
N GLU A 127 -10.43 8.08 0.37
CA GLU A 127 -9.29 7.46 1.05
C GLU A 127 -8.82 6.18 0.33
N VAL A 128 -9.77 5.42 -0.23
CA VAL A 128 -9.46 4.21 -1.03
C VAL A 128 -8.73 4.59 -2.30
N ALA A 129 -9.28 5.55 -3.04
CA ALA A 129 -8.68 6.06 -4.28
C ALA A 129 -7.29 6.66 -4.04
N LEU A 130 -7.11 7.41 -2.94
CA LEU A 130 -5.90 8.17 -2.68
C LEU A 130 -4.75 7.33 -2.10
N VAL A 131 -5.01 6.26 -1.35
CA VAL A 131 -3.96 5.30 -0.98
C VAL A 131 -3.38 4.69 -2.26
N THR A 132 -4.23 4.21 -3.16
CA THR A 132 -3.79 3.65 -4.45
C THR A 132 -3.06 4.70 -5.30
N ALA A 133 -3.58 5.92 -5.42
CA ALA A 133 -2.92 6.99 -6.18
C ALA A 133 -1.52 7.33 -5.62
N GLY A 134 -1.35 7.32 -4.30
CA GLY A 134 -0.06 7.52 -3.65
C GLY A 134 0.93 6.39 -3.94
N VAL A 135 0.45 5.14 -3.91
CA VAL A 135 1.25 3.95 -4.28
C VAL A 135 1.65 4.00 -5.75
N GLU A 136 0.70 4.23 -6.65
CA GLU A 136 0.95 4.33 -8.09
C GLU A 136 1.92 5.47 -8.42
N TYR A 137 1.80 6.60 -7.74
CA TYR A 137 2.75 7.70 -7.88
C TYR A 137 4.17 7.30 -7.47
N ASP A 138 4.34 6.74 -6.26
CA ASP A 138 5.68 6.43 -5.73
C ASP A 138 6.34 5.22 -6.42
N VAL A 139 5.55 4.20 -6.81
CA VAL A 139 6.07 2.96 -7.42
C VAL A 139 6.12 3.04 -8.94
N LEU A 140 5.04 3.50 -9.58
CA LEU A 140 4.86 3.45 -11.03
C LEU A 140 5.15 4.80 -11.71
N GLY A 141 5.15 5.91 -10.97
CA GLY A 141 5.28 7.24 -11.52
C GLY A 141 4.02 7.74 -12.24
N ILE A 142 2.86 7.13 -11.99
CA ILE A 142 1.58 7.60 -12.53
C ILE A 142 1.26 8.96 -11.91
N GLY A 143 0.96 9.94 -12.74
CA GLY A 143 0.75 11.32 -12.28
C GLY A 143 2.04 12.06 -11.87
N TYR A 144 3.22 11.59 -12.27
CA TYR A 144 4.52 12.16 -11.84
C TYR A 144 4.60 13.67 -12.02
N HIS A 145 4.03 14.21 -13.09
CA HIS A 145 4.06 15.62 -13.42
C HIS A 145 2.98 16.45 -12.70
N ASP A 146 2.07 15.81 -11.96
CA ASP A 146 1.02 16.49 -11.19
C ASP A 146 1.54 17.07 -9.86
N VAL A 147 2.75 16.69 -9.46
CA VAL A 147 3.46 17.22 -8.29
C VAL A 147 4.71 17.94 -8.74
N SER A 148 5.02 19.10 -8.15
CA SER A 148 6.19 19.88 -8.52
C SER A 148 7.51 19.18 -8.18
N ASP A 149 8.59 19.53 -8.88
CA ASP A 149 9.95 19.02 -8.56
C ASP A 149 10.37 19.42 -7.14
N ALA A 150 9.99 20.61 -6.68
CA ALA A 150 10.29 21.11 -5.35
C ALA A 150 9.61 20.26 -4.26
N ASP A 151 8.32 19.97 -4.42
CA ASP A 151 7.54 19.14 -3.46
C ASP A 151 8.08 17.71 -3.43
N ARG A 152 8.38 17.12 -4.60
CA ARG A 152 9.04 15.80 -4.66
C ARG A 152 10.39 15.78 -3.94
N ALA A 153 11.20 16.80 -4.16
CA ALA A 153 12.51 16.91 -3.52
C ALA A 153 12.36 17.03 -1.99
N GLU A 154 11.44 17.85 -1.50
CA GLU A 154 11.17 18.01 -0.08
C GLU A 154 10.74 16.68 0.56
N ILE A 155 9.74 15.99 -0.02
CA ILE A 155 9.24 14.72 0.48
C ILE A 155 10.32 13.63 0.47
N THR A 156 11.09 13.53 -0.61
CA THR A 156 12.14 12.50 -0.73
C THR A 156 13.39 12.80 0.10
N ALA A 157 13.63 14.05 0.47
CA ALA A 157 14.67 14.40 1.46
C ALA A 157 14.30 13.89 2.87
N LEU A 158 13.02 13.95 3.24
CA LEU A 158 12.53 13.45 4.53
C LEU A 158 12.43 11.91 4.55
N HIS A 159 12.01 11.32 3.43
CA HIS A 159 11.82 9.88 3.26
C HIS A 159 12.56 9.37 2.02
N PRO A 160 13.86 9.07 2.15
CA PRO A 160 14.73 8.74 1.02
C PRO A 160 14.30 7.48 0.25
N ARG A 161 14.64 7.46 -1.04
CA ARG A 161 14.36 6.36 -1.98
C ARG A 161 15.64 5.69 -2.53
N PRO A 162 16.66 5.34 -1.71
CA PRO A 162 17.89 4.77 -2.24
C PRO A 162 17.60 3.41 -2.88
N ASP A 163 17.94 3.27 -4.16
CA ASP A 163 17.78 2.02 -4.93
C ASP A 163 16.35 1.44 -4.85
N PHE A 164 15.35 2.31 -4.80
CA PHE A 164 13.97 1.95 -4.44
C PHE A 164 13.39 0.89 -5.39
N LYS A 165 13.52 1.06 -6.71
CA LYS A 165 12.92 0.14 -7.70
C LYS A 165 13.39 -1.30 -7.51
N ARG A 166 14.69 -1.50 -7.30
CA ARG A 166 15.25 -2.84 -7.09
C ARG A 166 14.80 -3.41 -5.74
N ARG A 167 14.86 -2.60 -4.69
CA ARG A 167 14.56 -3.04 -3.32
C ARG A 167 13.07 -3.36 -3.13
N ILE A 168 12.16 -2.58 -3.73
CA ILE A 168 10.72 -2.85 -3.61
C ILE A 168 10.33 -4.11 -4.38
N LEU A 169 10.90 -4.34 -5.57
CA LEU A 169 10.72 -5.60 -6.32
C LEU A 169 11.24 -6.81 -5.55
N GLN A 170 12.35 -6.66 -4.83
CA GLN A 170 12.87 -7.70 -3.95
C GLN A 170 11.89 -7.97 -2.79
N ALA A 171 11.34 -6.95 -2.14
CA ALA A 171 10.37 -7.10 -1.04
C ALA A 171 9.10 -7.82 -1.52
N PHE A 172 8.55 -7.45 -2.70
CA PHE A 172 7.43 -8.17 -3.31
C PHE A 172 7.78 -9.63 -3.62
N THR A 173 8.97 -9.89 -4.14
CA THR A 173 9.43 -11.27 -4.42
C THR A 173 9.46 -12.09 -3.13
N GLU A 174 10.13 -11.60 -2.10
CA GLU A 174 10.28 -12.30 -0.82
C GLU A 174 8.94 -12.51 -0.10
N GLY A 175 8.02 -11.55 -0.20
CA GLY A 175 6.69 -11.63 0.41
C GLY A 175 5.76 -12.64 -0.28
N ASN A 176 5.95 -12.90 -1.59
CA ASN A 176 5.04 -13.73 -2.39
C ASN A 176 5.60 -15.12 -2.75
N VAL A 177 6.93 -15.32 -2.78
CA VAL A 177 7.55 -16.63 -3.09
C VAL A 177 7.02 -17.78 -2.21
N PRO A 178 6.80 -17.60 -0.90
CA PRO A 178 6.32 -18.70 -0.07
C PRO A 178 4.83 -19.06 -0.27
N LYS A 179 4.07 -18.24 -1.01
CA LYS A 179 2.62 -18.37 -1.25
C LYS A 179 2.24 -17.96 -2.67
N PRO A 180 2.88 -18.56 -3.70
CA PRO A 180 2.74 -18.12 -5.08
C PRO A 180 1.30 -18.25 -5.62
N GLU A 181 0.50 -19.17 -5.09
CA GLU A 181 -0.91 -19.36 -5.42
C GLU A 181 -1.76 -18.12 -5.12
N THR A 182 -1.34 -17.28 -4.19
CA THR A 182 -2.06 -16.04 -3.83
C THR A 182 -1.91 -14.95 -4.89
N THR A 183 -1.04 -15.14 -5.88
CA THR A 183 -0.78 -14.14 -6.93
C THR A 183 -1.67 -14.29 -8.16
N PHE A 184 -2.55 -15.30 -8.19
CA PHE A 184 -3.50 -15.45 -9.29
C PHE A 184 -4.38 -14.20 -9.46
N GLY A 185 -4.43 -13.69 -10.67
CA GLY A 185 -5.24 -12.52 -11.02
C GLY A 185 -4.76 -11.18 -10.46
N ASN A 186 -3.50 -11.09 -10.00
CA ASN A 186 -2.94 -9.82 -9.53
C ASN A 186 -1.52 -9.54 -10.05
N VAL A 187 -1.05 -8.29 -9.84
CA VAL A 187 0.23 -7.79 -10.35
C VAL A 187 1.45 -8.52 -9.77
N ASN A 188 1.32 -9.17 -8.62
CA ASN A 188 2.43 -9.90 -8.00
C ASN A 188 2.85 -11.12 -8.81
N ALA A 189 1.95 -11.67 -9.65
CA ALA A 189 2.30 -12.74 -10.57
C ALA A 189 3.38 -12.31 -11.59
N ASP A 190 3.42 -11.02 -11.99
CA ASP A 190 4.45 -10.48 -12.88
C ASP A 190 5.81 -10.45 -12.19
N VAL A 191 5.83 -10.10 -10.90
CA VAL A 191 7.04 -10.09 -10.09
C VAL A 191 7.62 -11.51 -9.99
N LEU A 192 6.79 -12.49 -9.62
CA LEU A 192 7.24 -13.89 -9.52
C LEU A 192 7.69 -14.46 -10.88
N ALA A 193 6.96 -14.16 -11.95
CA ALA A 193 7.32 -14.60 -13.30
C ALA A 193 8.69 -14.05 -13.75
N ARG A 194 9.04 -12.85 -13.30
CA ARG A 194 10.32 -12.21 -13.65
C ARG A 194 11.50 -12.70 -12.82
N PHE A 195 11.29 -12.97 -11.53
CA PHE A 195 12.39 -13.16 -10.58
C PHE A 195 12.50 -14.56 -9.99
N VAL A 196 11.47 -15.41 -10.17
CA VAL A 196 11.46 -16.74 -9.58
C VAL A 196 11.62 -17.82 -10.66
N PRO A 197 12.76 -18.52 -10.74
CA PRO A 197 12.95 -19.59 -11.71
C PRO A 197 11.88 -20.68 -11.56
N GLY A 198 11.27 -21.07 -12.66
CA GLY A 198 10.26 -22.14 -12.69
C GLY A 198 8.84 -21.71 -12.29
N PHE A 199 8.63 -20.48 -11.81
CA PHE A 199 7.28 -19.97 -11.60
C PHE A 199 6.54 -19.82 -12.93
N ARG A 200 5.30 -20.30 -12.98
CA ARG A 200 4.39 -20.12 -14.12
C ARG A 200 3.15 -19.39 -13.63
N ARG A 201 2.79 -18.32 -14.33
CA ARG A 201 1.51 -17.63 -14.08
C ARG A 201 0.37 -18.60 -14.39
N ALA A 202 -0.59 -18.67 -13.47
CA ALA A 202 -1.84 -19.34 -13.76
C ALA A 202 -2.61 -18.56 -14.84
N ASN A 203 -3.14 -19.28 -15.82
CA ASN A 203 -3.92 -18.69 -16.90
C ASN A 203 -5.41 -18.91 -16.60
N PHE A 204 -6.18 -17.83 -16.62
CA PHE A 204 -7.62 -17.88 -16.35
C PHE A 204 -8.39 -18.74 -17.37
N VAL A 205 -7.98 -18.70 -18.64
CA VAL A 205 -8.60 -19.51 -19.71
C VAL A 205 -8.35 -20.98 -19.44
N ASP A 206 -7.10 -21.36 -19.15
CA ASP A 206 -6.74 -22.77 -18.86
C ASP A 206 -7.52 -23.31 -17.65
N ILE A 207 -7.79 -22.48 -16.64
CA ILE A 207 -8.57 -22.86 -15.46
C ILE A 207 -10.04 -23.15 -15.84
N ILE A 208 -10.61 -22.34 -16.73
CA ILE A 208 -11.98 -22.56 -17.21
C ILE A 208 -12.05 -23.82 -18.04
N GLU A 209 -11.16 -23.96 -19.04
CA GLU A 209 -11.16 -25.08 -19.98
C GLU A 209 -10.90 -26.44 -19.30
N ASN A 210 -10.16 -26.45 -18.19
CA ASN A 210 -9.84 -27.66 -17.44
C ASN A 210 -10.66 -27.80 -16.13
N SER A 211 -11.77 -27.05 -16.00
CA SER A 211 -12.66 -27.20 -14.85
C SER A 211 -13.40 -28.54 -14.88
N ASP A 212 -13.80 -29.04 -13.70
CA ASP A 212 -14.51 -30.33 -13.57
C ASP A 212 -15.98 -30.25 -14.05
N TRP A 213 -16.45 -29.09 -14.49
CA TRP A 213 -17.82 -28.94 -15.01
C TRP A 213 -17.96 -29.57 -16.39
N PRO A 214 -18.97 -30.42 -16.61
CA PRO A 214 -19.24 -30.96 -17.94
C PRO A 214 -19.75 -29.86 -18.89
N GLU A 215 -19.43 -29.99 -20.18
CA GLU A 215 -19.95 -29.15 -21.26
C GLU A 215 -21.48 -29.36 -21.45
#